data_b4e3775d4a59533d89a8c8964151ef8f
#
_entry.id   b4e3775d4a59533d89a8c8964151ef8f
#
_cell.length_a   1.000
_cell.length_b   1.000
_cell.length_c   1.000
_cell.angle_alpha   90.00
_cell.angle_beta   90.00
_cell.angle_gamma   90.00
#
_symmetry.space_group_name_H-M   'P 1'
#
loop_
_entity.id
_entity.type
_entity.pdbx_description
1 polymer ?
#
loop_
_entity_poly.entity_id
_entity_poly.type
_entity_poly.pdbx_seq_one_letter_code
_entity_poly.pdbx_strand_id
1 'polypeptide(L)'
;AGLPVIERGSLIVGADGRNSGLARAVGAPVYNHVPAILCYYFSYWSDVASETFELYVRTQQRRIIFSFKTEDELFAIFVGAPMDEFELFRRDVEGEFKRSLNLIPGFAERVRAGRRAERFYGCSDLPNFYRKPFGSGWALIGDAGLHKDPYLALGICDGLRDVEWLAEAIREGLGGARPLSDALADFETRRNEASAADYQENITAAKFAPLPPEFFALRAAVRDKPDEATRLMKARNRMIDPSDFFNPQNLQRLFAMTR
;
A
#
# COMPACT_ATOMS: atom_id res chain seq x y z
N ALA A 1 -7.42 -34.13 0.22
CA ALA A 1 -6.63 -33.63 -0.92
C ALA A 1 -7.36 -34.12 -2.18
N GLY A 2 -7.72 -33.18 -3.09
CA GLY A 2 -8.36 -33.53 -4.37
C GLY A 2 -7.36 -34.17 -5.34
N LEU A 3 -7.87 -34.82 -6.36
CA LEU A 3 -7.05 -35.36 -7.45
C LEU A 3 -6.43 -34.20 -8.23
N PRO A 4 -5.18 -34.32 -8.73
CA PRO A 4 -4.60 -33.33 -9.60
C PRO A 4 -5.42 -33.17 -10.89
N VAL A 5 -5.71 -31.91 -11.25
CA VAL A 5 -6.42 -31.56 -12.48
C VAL A 5 -5.42 -30.85 -13.40
N ILE A 6 -5.44 -31.21 -14.67
CA ILE A 6 -4.62 -30.56 -15.71
C ILE A 6 -5.56 -29.70 -16.57
N GLU A 7 -5.32 -28.39 -16.56
CA GLU A 7 -6.00 -27.42 -17.40
C GLU A 7 -5.05 -26.94 -18.53
N ARG A 8 -5.62 -26.61 -19.68
CA ARG A 8 -4.89 -26.04 -20.82
C ARG A 8 -5.55 -24.73 -21.23
N GLY A 9 -4.76 -23.68 -21.38
CA GLY A 9 -5.21 -22.36 -21.80
C GLY A 9 -4.22 -21.71 -22.75
N SER A 10 -4.66 -20.72 -23.51
CA SER A 10 -3.80 -19.92 -24.38
C SER A 10 -2.91 -18.96 -23.55
N LEU A 11 -3.35 -18.59 -22.35
CA LEU A 11 -2.63 -17.74 -21.43
C LEU A 11 -2.98 -18.13 -19.98
N ILE A 12 -1.98 -18.16 -19.11
CA ILE A 12 -2.14 -18.32 -17.66
C ILE A 12 -1.86 -16.96 -17.01
N VAL A 13 -2.76 -16.50 -16.14
CA VAL A 13 -2.57 -15.25 -15.38
C VAL A 13 -2.29 -15.58 -13.92
N GLY A 14 -1.12 -15.14 -13.43
CA GLY A 14 -0.73 -15.23 -12.02
C GLY A 14 -1.18 -14.00 -11.24
N ALA A 15 -2.13 -14.19 -10.32
CA ALA A 15 -2.60 -13.21 -9.34
C ALA A 15 -2.36 -13.74 -7.91
N ASP A 16 -1.30 -14.51 -7.72
CA ASP A 16 -1.01 -15.34 -6.55
C ASP A 16 -0.04 -14.66 -5.56
N GLY A 17 -0.01 -13.33 -5.58
CA GLY A 17 0.67 -12.49 -4.60
C GLY A 17 2.18 -12.43 -4.76
N ARG A 18 2.86 -11.72 -3.86
CA ARG A 18 4.29 -11.44 -3.94
C ARG A 18 5.17 -12.69 -4.04
N ASN A 19 4.74 -13.78 -3.43
CA ASN A 19 5.44 -15.07 -3.44
C ASN A 19 4.97 -15.98 -4.59
N SER A 20 4.57 -15.39 -5.71
CA SER A 20 3.96 -16.05 -6.86
C SER A 20 4.65 -17.36 -7.25
N GLY A 21 3.86 -18.44 -7.27
CA GLY A 21 4.25 -19.74 -7.78
C GLY A 21 4.46 -19.72 -9.29
N LEU A 22 3.56 -19.02 -10.00
CA LEU A 22 3.67 -18.85 -11.45
C LEU A 22 4.96 -18.09 -11.81
N ALA A 23 5.24 -16.95 -11.15
CA ALA A 23 6.44 -16.16 -11.43
C ALA A 23 7.73 -16.99 -11.27
N ARG A 24 7.79 -17.83 -10.24
CA ARG A 24 8.92 -18.77 -10.05
C ARG A 24 9.00 -19.83 -11.15
N ALA A 25 7.86 -20.43 -11.48
CA ALA A 25 7.81 -21.50 -12.48
C ALA A 25 8.25 -21.03 -13.88
N VAL A 26 7.94 -19.78 -14.24
CA VAL A 26 8.31 -19.19 -15.54
C VAL A 26 9.62 -18.41 -15.52
N GLY A 27 10.28 -18.30 -14.36
CA GLY A 27 11.52 -17.55 -14.19
C GLY A 27 11.35 -16.05 -14.48
N ALA A 28 10.22 -15.44 -14.09
CA ALA A 28 9.93 -14.03 -14.39
C ALA A 28 10.99 -13.10 -13.75
N PRO A 29 11.75 -12.30 -14.55
CA PRO A 29 12.80 -11.44 -14.03
C PRO A 29 12.26 -10.37 -13.09
N VAL A 30 12.98 -10.15 -11.98
CA VAL A 30 12.74 -9.05 -11.04
C VAL A 30 13.64 -7.88 -11.39
N TYR A 31 13.12 -6.66 -11.31
CA TYR A 31 13.87 -5.42 -11.49
C TYR A 31 13.40 -4.33 -10.52
N ASN A 32 14.16 -3.23 -10.42
CA ASN A 32 13.92 -2.15 -9.45
C ASN A 32 13.70 -2.66 -8.01
N HIS A 33 14.45 -3.68 -7.63
CA HIS A 33 14.31 -4.33 -6.32
C HIS A 33 14.85 -3.45 -5.20
N VAL A 34 14.03 -3.24 -4.18
CA VAL A 34 14.43 -2.64 -2.90
C VAL A 34 14.04 -3.61 -1.78
N PRO A 35 14.97 -4.02 -0.91
CA PRO A 35 14.67 -4.89 0.22
C PRO A 35 13.54 -4.34 1.10
N ALA A 36 12.95 -5.20 1.94
CA ALA A 36 11.98 -4.78 2.92
C ALA A 36 12.50 -3.61 3.76
N ILE A 37 11.73 -2.54 3.84
CA ILE A 37 12.07 -1.32 4.59
C ILE A 37 11.46 -1.38 5.97
N LEU A 38 10.22 -1.88 6.05
CA LEU A 38 9.46 -2.00 7.29
C LEU A 38 9.12 -3.46 7.58
N CYS A 39 8.95 -3.74 8.86
CA CYS A 39 8.22 -4.88 9.36
C CYS A 39 6.90 -4.42 9.96
N TYR A 40 5.89 -5.26 9.87
CA TYR A 40 4.57 -4.96 10.40
C TYR A 40 4.12 -6.03 11.36
N TYR A 41 3.50 -5.58 12.47
CA TYR A 41 2.80 -6.45 13.40
C TYR A 41 1.36 -5.96 13.55
N PHE A 42 0.41 -6.89 13.65
CA PHE A 42 -0.98 -6.56 13.82
C PHE A 42 -1.71 -7.61 14.65
N SER A 43 -2.84 -7.21 15.17
CA SER A 43 -3.80 -8.10 15.81
C SER A 43 -5.19 -7.44 15.76
N TYR A 44 -6.17 -8.08 16.37
CA TYR A 44 -7.55 -7.65 16.39
C TYR A 44 -8.01 -7.41 17.84
N TRP A 45 -8.85 -6.40 18.03
CA TRP A 45 -9.44 -6.04 19.30
C TRP A 45 -10.95 -5.95 19.20
N SER A 46 -11.68 -6.39 20.25
CA SER A 46 -13.07 -6.04 20.49
C SER A 46 -13.16 -4.78 21.36
N ASP A 47 -14.31 -4.14 21.34
CA ASP A 47 -14.69 -3.06 22.25
C ASP A 47 -13.79 -1.81 22.20
N VAL A 48 -13.16 -1.54 21.05
CA VAL A 48 -12.41 -0.30 20.82
C VAL A 48 -13.37 0.78 20.34
N ALA A 49 -13.44 1.90 21.07
CA ALA A 49 -14.29 3.03 20.71
C ALA A 49 -13.73 3.80 19.54
N SER A 50 -13.99 3.35 18.31
CA SER A 50 -13.69 4.03 17.06
C SER A 50 -14.63 3.54 15.97
N GLU A 51 -15.04 4.48 15.08
CA GLU A 51 -15.91 4.19 13.94
C GLU A 51 -15.23 4.48 12.60
N THR A 52 -13.99 4.96 12.64
CA THR A 52 -13.30 5.44 11.45
C THR A 52 -11.96 4.72 11.24
N PHE A 53 -11.48 4.75 10.00
CA PHE A 53 -10.07 4.48 9.72
C PHE A 53 -9.20 5.55 10.39
N GLU A 54 -8.21 5.13 11.15
CA GLU A 54 -7.26 6.01 11.81
C GLU A 54 -5.83 5.70 11.33
N LEU A 55 -5.08 6.75 10.98
CA LEU A 55 -3.69 6.64 10.55
C LEU A 55 -2.82 7.64 11.30
N TYR A 56 -1.78 7.15 11.93
CA TYR A 56 -0.80 7.93 12.66
C TYR A 56 0.61 7.64 12.14
N VAL A 57 1.31 8.68 11.73
CA VAL A 57 2.73 8.60 11.37
C VAL A 57 3.54 9.40 12.38
N ARG A 58 4.49 8.74 13.01
CA ARG A 58 5.44 9.32 13.96
C ARG A 58 6.84 9.26 13.35
N THR A 59 7.17 10.26 12.53
CA THR A 59 8.41 10.29 11.74
C THR A 59 9.66 10.21 12.62
N GLN A 60 9.69 10.96 13.75
CA GLN A 60 10.83 10.94 14.66
C GLN A 60 11.02 9.58 15.37
N GLN A 61 9.93 8.91 15.70
CA GLN A 61 9.95 7.59 16.34
C GLN A 61 9.94 6.45 15.32
N ARG A 62 9.89 6.78 14.04
CA ARG A 62 9.84 5.85 12.90
C ARG A 62 8.75 4.80 13.06
N ARG A 63 7.50 5.26 13.31
CA ARG A 63 6.32 4.40 13.45
C ARG A 63 5.21 4.84 12.51
N ILE A 64 4.58 3.87 11.89
CA ILE A 64 3.28 4.02 11.28
C ILE A 64 2.29 3.12 12.03
N ILE A 65 1.16 3.69 12.42
CA ILE A 65 0.10 2.97 13.12
C ILE A 65 -1.18 3.25 12.37
N PHE A 66 -1.90 2.22 12.00
CA PHE A 66 -3.22 2.39 11.39
C PHE A 66 -4.19 1.34 11.92
N SER A 67 -5.46 1.71 11.91
CA SER A 67 -6.52 0.86 12.44
C SER A 67 -7.83 1.09 11.70
N PHE A 68 -8.64 0.05 11.65
CA PHE A 68 -9.97 0.08 11.04
C PHE A 68 -10.85 -1.05 11.59
N LYS A 69 -12.14 -0.80 11.55
CA LYS A 69 -13.16 -1.79 11.91
C LYS A 69 -13.28 -2.84 10.81
N THR A 70 -13.42 -4.10 11.21
CA THR A 70 -13.64 -5.24 10.30
C THR A 70 -15.11 -5.69 10.33
N GLU A 71 -15.49 -6.60 9.46
CA GLU A 71 -16.87 -7.11 9.38
C GLU A 71 -17.35 -7.79 10.68
N ASP A 72 -16.44 -8.41 11.42
CA ASP A 72 -16.75 -9.11 12.68
C ASP A 72 -16.80 -8.19 13.92
N GLU A 73 -17.02 -6.90 13.73
CA GLU A 73 -17.00 -5.87 14.77
C GLU A 73 -15.64 -5.76 15.51
N LEU A 74 -14.64 -6.45 15.02
CA LEU A 74 -13.29 -6.35 15.53
C LEU A 74 -12.57 -5.14 14.92
N PHE A 75 -11.63 -4.61 15.69
CA PHE A 75 -10.76 -3.53 15.25
C PHE A 75 -9.37 -4.08 14.93
N ALA A 76 -9.01 -4.07 13.66
CA ALA A 76 -7.66 -4.43 13.23
C ALA A 76 -6.71 -3.26 13.52
N ILE A 77 -5.61 -3.51 14.21
CA ILE A 77 -4.60 -2.50 14.56
C ILE A 77 -3.25 -2.98 14.07
N PHE A 78 -2.59 -2.14 13.29
CA PHE A 78 -1.29 -2.40 12.67
C PHE A 78 -0.25 -1.42 13.20
N VAL A 79 0.95 -1.94 13.45
CA VAL A 79 2.14 -1.17 13.77
C VAL A 79 3.23 -1.54 12.79
N GLY A 80 3.71 -0.57 12.02
CA GLY A 80 4.88 -0.69 11.17
C GLY A 80 6.09 -0.04 11.82
N ALA A 81 7.23 -0.72 11.77
CA ALA A 81 8.52 -0.30 12.30
C ALA A 81 9.63 -0.59 11.29
N PRO A 82 10.77 0.14 11.32
CA PRO A 82 11.89 -0.14 10.43
C PRO A 82 12.46 -1.55 10.61
N MET A 83 13.01 -2.11 9.53
CA MET A 83 13.64 -3.43 9.57
C MET A 83 14.84 -3.52 10.51
N ASP A 84 15.53 -2.42 10.80
CA ASP A 84 16.62 -2.40 11.79
C ASP A 84 16.14 -2.61 13.24
N GLU A 85 14.83 -2.48 13.48
CA GLU A 85 14.18 -2.77 14.77
C GLU A 85 13.45 -4.14 14.79
N PHE A 86 13.52 -4.91 13.71
CA PHE A 86 12.79 -6.18 13.60
C PHE A 86 13.14 -7.16 14.73
N GLU A 87 14.43 -7.31 15.06
CA GLU A 87 14.86 -8.22 16.12
C GLU A 87 14.37 -7.77 17.52
N LEU A 88 14.26 -6.46 17.75
CA LEU A 88 13.68 -5.92 18.98
C LEU A 88 12.19 -6.30 19.08
N PHE A 89 11.42 -6.07 18.01
CA PHE A 89 10.02 -6.47 17.95
C PHE A 89 9.82 -7.97 18.11
N ARG A 90 10.64 -8.78 17.44
CA ARG A 90 10.54 -10.25 17.48
C ARG A 90 10.73 -10.81 18.89
N ARG A 91 11.56 -10.18 19.73
CA ARG A 91 11.83 -10.61 21.10
C ARG A 91 10.67 -10.29 22.06
N ASP A 92 9.98 -9.18 21.86
CA ASP A 92 8.88 -8.70 22.72
C ASP A 92 7.81 -7.99 21.87
N VAL A 93 7.08 -8.78 21.08
CA VAL A 93 6.05 -8.24 20.17
C VAL A 93 5.02 -7.42 20.91
N GLU A 94 4.51 -7.94 22.03
CA GLU A 94 3.46 -7.27 22.81
C GLU A 94 3.98 -5.97 23.45
N GLY A 95 5.17 -5.99 24.03
CA GLY A 95 5.76 -4.79 24.64
C GLY A 95 6.06 -3.71 23.62
N GLU A 96 6.69 -4.05 22.47
CA GLU A 96 6.97 -3.08 21.41
C GLU A 96 5.70 -2.54 20.75
N PHE A 97 4.70 -3.39 20.60
CA PHE A 97 3.39 -2.96 20.10
C PHE A 97 2.76 -1.93 21.03
N LYS A 98 2.71 -2.22 22.34
CA LYS A 98 2.19 -1.29 23.36
C LYS A 98 3.01 0.00 23.43
N ARG A 99 4.35 -0.08 23.35
CA ARG A 99 5.23 1.10 23.31
C ARG A 99 4.90 1.99 22.10
N SER A 100 4.66 1.37 20.95
CA SER A 100 4.28 2.08 19.73
C SER A 100 2.92 2.77 19.87
N LEU A 101 1.90 2.09 20.44
CA LEU A 101 0.58 2.70 20.67
C LEU A 101 0.66 3.88 21.65
N ASN A 102 1.53 3.82 22.67
CA ASN A 102 1.70 4.89 23.64
C ASN A 102 2.26 6.20 23.04
N LEU A 103 2.76 6.17 21.79
CA LEU A 103 3.08 7.39 21.03
C LEU A 103 1.83 8.22 20.70
N ILE A 104 0.64 7.64 20.84
CA ILE A 104 -0.67 8.25 20.57
C ILE A 104 -1.56 8.04 21.82
N PRO A 105 -1.41 8.85 22.88
CA PRO A 105 -2.04 8.58 24.17
C PRO A 105 -3.55 8.31 24.10
N GLY A 106 -4.33 9.16 23.44
CA GLY A 106 -5.77 8.98 23.32
C GLY A 106 -6.18 7.73 22.56
N PHE A 107 -5.42 7.29 21.56
CA PHE A 107 -5.64 6.03 20.87
C PHE A 107 -5.27 4.83 21.75
N ALA A 108 -4.11 4.90 22.42
CA ALA A 108 -3.66 3.85 23.34
C ALA A 108 -4.63 3.62 24.50
N GLU A 109 -5.28 4.68 25.00
CA GLU A 109 -6.32 4.57 26.05
C GLU A 109 -7.54 3.79 25.55
N ARG A 110 -8.04 4.11 24.36
CA ARG A 110 -9.16 3.38 23.75
C ARG A 110 -8.85 1.91 23.51
N VAL A 111 -7.63 1.61 23.03
CA VAL A 111 -7.19 0.22 22.80
C VAL A 111 -7.05 -0.53 24.13
N ARG A 112 -6.57 0.12 25.20
CA ARG A 112 -6.49 -0.50 26.54
C ARG A 112 -7.85 -0.76 27.16
N ALA A 113 -8.87 0.03 26.84
CA ALA A 113 -10.24 -0.19 27.29
C ALA A 113 -10.89 -1.40 26.59
N GLY A 114 -10.43 -1.74 25.39
CA GLY A 114 -10.86 -2.91 24.65
C GLY A 114 -10.10 -4.17 25.06
N ARG A 115 -10.41 -5.27 24.38
CA ARG A 115 -9.82 -6.59 24.63
C ARG A 115 -9.20 -7.13 23.35
N ARG A 116 -7.93 -7.57 23.40
CA ARG A 116 -7.32 -8.27 22.27
C ARG A 116 -8.04 -9.60 22.04
N ALA A 117 -8.57 -9.77 20.83
CA ALA A 117 -9.35 -10.94 20.44
C ALA A 117 -8.47 -12.06 19.86
N GLU A 118 -7.34 -11.70 19.21
CA GLU A 118 -6.47 -12.65 18.55
C GLU A 118 -5.00 -12.49 18.93
N ARG A 119 -4.17 -13.48 18.53
CA ARG A 119 -2.71 -13.42 18.65
C ARG A 119 -2.15 -12.30 17.75
N PHE A 120 -0.90 -11.92 18.01
CA PHE A 120 -0.17 -11.09 17.07
C PHE A 120 0.24 -11.86 15.81
N TYR A 121 0.09 -11.21 14.69
CA TYR A 121 0.61 -11.61 13.39
C TYR A 121 1.73 -10.65 13.00
N GLY A 122 2.76 -11.13 12.31
CA GLY A 122 3.89 -10.32 11.88
C GLY A 122 4.34 -10.66 10.47
N CYS A 123 4.85 -9.66 9.77
CA CYS A 123 5.48 -9.81 8.46
C CYS A 123 6.69 -8.89 8.35
N SER A 124 7.82 -9.44 7.95
CA SER A 124 9.09 -8.72 7.71
C SER A 124 9.62 -8.94 6.29
N ASP A 125 8.96 -9.77 5.49
CA ASP A 125 9.34 -10.04 4.11
C ASP A 125 8.43 -9.28 3.15
N LEU A 126 8.66 -7.96 3.04
CA LEU A 126 7.87 -7.03 2.23
C LEU A 126 8.79 -6.23 1.29
N PRO A 127 9.55 -6.90 0.39
CA PRO A 127 10.43 -6.20 -0.55
C PRO A 127 9.60 -5.42 -1.56
N ASN A 128 10.14 -4.32 -2.05
CA ASN A 128 9.56 -3.60 -3.18
C ASN A 128 10.19 -4.09 -4.48
N PHE A 129 9.39 -4.40 -5.48
CA PHE A 129 9.92 -4.85 -6.76
C PHE A 129 8.92 -4.70 -7.90
N TYR A 130 9.47 -4.63 -9.11
CA TYR A 130 8.77 -4.96 -10.34
C TYR A 130 9.22 -6.33 -10.81
N ARG A 131 8.31 -7.07 -11.45
CA ARG A 131 8.62 -8.23 -12.29
C ARG A 131 8.21 -7.97 -13.71
N LYS A 132 8.94 -8.59 -14.65
CA LYS A 132 8.44 -8.72 -16.02
C LYS A 132 7.03 -9.31 -15.94
N PRO A 133 6.00 -8.59 -16.41
CA PRO A 133 4.63 -9.00 -16.17
C PRO A 133 4.07 -9.98 -17.18
N PHE A 134 4.84 -10.37 -18.18
CA PHE A 134 4.39 -11.33 -19.18
C PHE A 134 5.54 -12.04 -19.88
N GLY A 135 5.21 -13.15 -20.51
CA GLY A 135 6.04 -13.92 -21.42
C GLY A 135 5.18 -14.86 -22.27
N SER A 136 5.82 -15.83 -22.94
CA SER A 136 5.09 -16.76 -23.79
C SER A 136 4.11 -17.61 -22.97
N GLY A 137 2.80 -17.38 -23.14
CA GLY A 137 1.73 -18.11 -22.52
C GLY A 137 1.44 -17.75 -21.06
N TRP A 138 2.00 -16.66 -20.52
CA TRP A 138 1.73 -16.24 -19.14
C TRP A 138 1.73 -14.73 -18.96
N ALA A 139 1.00 -14.26 -17.94
CA ALA A 139 1.03 -12.88 -17.45
C ALA A 139 0.94 -12.85 -15.92
N LEU A 140 1.41 -11.76 -15.30
CA LEU A 140 1.37 -11.52 -13.84
C LEU A 140 0.66 -10.21 -13.55
N ILE A 141 -0.13 -10.21 -12.45
CA ILE A 141 -0.88 -9.04 -12.01
C ILE A 141 -0.86 -8.90 -10.49
N GLY A 142 -1.14 -7.68 -9.99
CA GLY A 142 -1.07 -7.37 -8.58
C GLY A 142 0.33 -7.62 -8.01
N ASP A 143 0.42 -8.03 -6.75
CA ASP A 143 1.69 -8.27 -6.07
C ASP A 143 2.57 -9.37 -6.73
N ALA A 144 2.00 -10.20 -7.60
CA ALA A 144 2.80 -11.14 -8.39
C ALA A 144 3.68 -10.42 -9.41
N GLY A 145 3.23 -9.29 -9.94
CA GLY A 145 3.93 -8.49 -10.96
C GLY A 145 4.57 -7.20 -10.43
N LEU A 146 3.97 -6.57 -9.43
CA LEU A 146 4.44 -5.32 -8.81
C LEU A 146 4.07 -5.32 -7.33
N HIS A 147 5.07 -5.42 -6.46
CA HIS A 147 4.88 -5.36 -5.02
C HIS A 147 5.52 -4.12 -4.41
N LYS A 148 4.80 -3.50 -3.50
CA LYS A 148 5.23 -2.33 -2.72
C LYS A 148 4.99 -2.57 -1.24
N ASP A 149 5.85 -2.00 -0.39
CA ASP A 149 5.59 -1.88 1.05
C ASP A 149 4.18 -1.28 1.26
N PRO A 150 3.37 -1.79 2.20
CA PRO A 150 2.00 -1.33 2.41
C PRO A 150 1.86 0.08 2.99
N TYR A 151 2.94 0.85 3.15
CA TYR A 151 2.96 2.16 3.78
C TYR A 151 1.94 3.15 3.22
N LEU A 152 1.80 3.24 1.89
CA LEU A 152 0.81 4.11 1.22
C LEU A 152 -0.50 3.38 0.89
N ALA A 153 -0.63 2.09 1.21
CA ALA A 153 -1.82 1.28 0.97
C ALA A 153 -2.32 1.23 -0.50
N LEU A 154 -1.41 1.27 -1.48
CA LEU A 154 -1.74 1.38 -2.91
C LEU A 154 -1.93 0.05 -3.64
N GLY A 155 -1.50 -1.09 -3.05
CA GLY A 155 -1.41 -2.38 -3.74
C GLY A 155 -2.73 -2.87 -4.34
N ILE A 156 -3.85 -2.71 -3.62
CA ILE A 156 -5.17 -3.13 -4.11
C ILE A 156 -5.62 -2.28 -5.30
N CYS A 157 -5.46 -0.96 -5.20
CA CYS A 157 -5.83 -0.03 -6.28
C CYS A 157 -4.99 -0.27 -7.54
N ASP A 158 -3.69 -0.50 -7.38
CA ASP A 158 -2.82 -0.85 -8.51
C ASP A 158 -3.25 -2.18 -9.15
N GLY A 159 -3.51 -3.20 -8.33
CA GLY A 159 -3.95 -4.50 -8.83
C GLY A 159 -5.24 -4.40 -9.65
N LEU A 160 -6.24 -3.64 -9.16
CA LEU A 160 -7.51 -3.43 -9.87
C LEU A 160 -7.33 -2.65 -11.18
N ARG A 161 -6.54 -1.59 -11.18
CA ARG A 161 -6.19 -0.85 -12.39
C ARG A 161 -5.48 -1.75 -13.42
N ASP A 162 -4.51 -2.52 -12.96
CA ASP A 162 -3.70 -3.38 -13.83
C ASP A 162 -4.53 -4.54 -14.41
N VAL A 163 -5.57 -5.04 -13.68
CA VAL A 163 -6.55 -6.02 -14.19
C VAL A 163 -7.25 -5.49 -15.44
N GLU A 164 -7.74 -4.24 -15.38
CA GLU A 164 -8.44 -3.62 -16.50
C GLU A 164 -7.55 -3.57 -17.75
N TRP A 165 -6.31 -3.09 -17.59
CA TRP A 165 -5.37 -2.95 -18.70
C TRP A 165 -4.88 -4.29 -19.26
N LEU A 166 -4.65 -5.28 -18.38
CA LEU A 166 -4.31 -6.63 -18.82
C LEU A 166 -5.46 -7.28 -19.59
N ALA A 167 -6.71 -7.11 -19.12
CA ALA A 167 -7.88 -7.63 -19.81
C ALA A 167 -8.07 -7.02 -21.19
N GLU A 168 -7.80 -5.70 -21.35
CA GLU A 168 -7.74 -5.04 -22.65
C GLU A 168 -6.71 -5.69 -23.58
N ALA A 169 -5.47 -5.83 -23.10
CA ALA A 169 -4.37 -6.43 -23.87
C ALA A 169 -4.68 -7.88 -24.29
N ILE A 170 -5.26 -8.68 -23.40
CA ILE A 170 -5.67 -10.07 -23.69
C ILE A 170 -6.77 -10.08 -24.76
N ARG A 171 -7.78 -9.24 -24.63
CA ARG A 171 -8.88 -9.15 -25.60
C ARG A 171 -8.39 -8.78 -26.99
N GLU A 172 -7.49 -7.80 -27.10
CA GLU A 172 -6.89 -7.40 -28.38
C GLU A 172 -6.02 -8.50 -28.98
N GLY A 173 -5.16 -9.11 -28.17
CA GLY A 173 -4.23 -10.12 -28.64
C GLY A 173 -4.92 -11.45 -29.02
N LEU A 174 -5.76 -12.00 -28.16
CA LEU A 174 -6.48 -13.26 -28.42
C LEU A 174 -7.62 -13.05 -29.41
N GLY A 175 -8.18 -11.83 -29.53
CA GLY A 175 -9.18 -11.47 -30.53
C GLY A 175 -8.61 -11.23 -31.91
N GLY A 176 -7.27 -11.25 -32.09
CA GLY A 176 -6.60 -11.12 -33.38
C GLY A 176 -6.48 -9.68 -33.90
N ALA A 177 -6.78 -8.68 -33.08
CA ALA A 177 -6.62 -7.26 -33.46
C ALA A 177 -5.15 -6.87 -33.66
N ARG A 178 -4.24 -7.45 -32.88
CA ARG A 178 -2.78 -7.32 -33.01
C ARG A 178 -2.06 -8.48 -32.32
N PRO A 179 -0.73 -8.65 -32.51
CA PRO A 179 0.01 -9.68 -31.78
C PRO A 179 -0.14 -9.54 -30.27
N LEU A 180 -0.40 -10.65 -29.57
CA LEU A 180 -0.57 -10.65 -28.11
C LEU A 180 0.68 -10.13 -27.38
N SER A 181 1.89 -10.42 -27.90
CA SER A 181 3.16 -9.91 -27.39
C SER A 181 3.22 -8.39 -27.34
N ASP A 182 2.70 -7.74 -28.37
CA ASP A 182 2.73 -6.27 -28.50
C ASP A 182 1.70 -5.64 -27.57
N ALA A 183 0.51 -6.23 -27.47
CA ALA A 183 -0.51 -5.79 -26.52
C ALA A 183 -0.04 -5.91 -25.06
N LEU A 184 0.66 -7.00 -24.72
CA LEU A 184 1.24 -7.19 -23.39
C LEU A 184 2.46 -6.29 -23.12
N ALA A 185 3.22 -5.92 -24.14
CA ALA A 185 4.30 -4.94 -24.01
C ALA A 185 3.77 -3.53 -23.69
N ASP A 186 2.69 -3.13 -24.33
CA ASP A 186 2.01 -1.87 -24.01
C ASP A 186 1.41 -1.89 -22.59
N PHE A 187 0.84 -3.02 -22.15
CA PHE A 187 0.41 -3.21 -20.77
C PHE A 187 1.57 -2.99 -19.78
N GLU A 188 2.73 -3.59 -20.01
CA GLU A 188 3.91 -3.39 -19.16
C GLU A 188 4.31 -1.92 -19.10
N THR A 189 4.40 -1.25 -20.25
CA THR A 189 4.77 0.16 -20.34
C THR A 189 3.80 1.03 -19.55
N ARG A 190 2.50 0.88 -19.80
CA ARG A 190 1.44 1.64 -19.15
C ARG A 190 1.43 1.42 -17.63
N ARG A 191 1.57 0.17 -17.17
CA ARG A 191 1.69 -0.17 -15.75
C ARG A 191 2.89 0.51 -15.09
N ASN A 192 4.06 0.41 -15.72
CA ASN A 192 5.29 0.96 -15.19
C ASN A 192 5.24 2.49 -15.09
N GLU A 193 4.77 3.16 -16.11
CA GLU A 193 4.61 4.62 -16.12
C GLU A 193 3.65 5.09 -15.04
N ALA A 194 2.48 4.46 -14.93
CA ALA A 194 1.46 4.83 -13.95
C ALA A 194 1.89 4.60 -12.49
N SER A 195 2.77 3.62 -12.24
CA SER A 195 3.19 3.25 -10.89
C SER A 195 4.52 3.86 -10.44
N ALA A 196 5.34 4.39 -11.36
CA ALA A 196 6.72 4.79 -11.07
C ALA A 196 6.82 5.87 -9.99
N ALA A 197 6.02 6.93 -10.09
CA ALA A 197 6.03 8.02 -9.10
C ALA A 197 5.62 7.53 -7.71
N ASP A 198 4.54 6.77 -7.63
CA ASP A 198 4.02 6.22 -6.38
C ASP A 198 4.96 5.19 -5.77
N TYR A 199 5.68 4.43 -6.60
CA TYR A 199 6.71 3.48 -6.15
C TYR A 199 7.85 4.20 -5.42
N GLN A 200 8.35 5.30 -5.97
CA GLN A 200 9.43 6.08 -5.36
C GLN A 200 8.94 6.84 -4.12
N GLU A 201 7.74 7.42 -4.17
CA GLU A 201 7.14 8.08 -3.01
C GLU A 201 6.96 7.10 -1.85
N ASN A 202 6.45 5.90 -2.13
CA ASN A 202 6.25 4.86 -1.12
C ASN A 202 7.56 4.45 -0.44
N ILE A 203 8.63 4.22 -1.21
CA ILE A 203 9.96 3.90 -0.69
C ILE A 203 10.51 5.03 0.19
N THR A 204 10.35 6.28 -0.24
CA THR A 204 10.82 7.46 0.49
C THR A 204 10.04 7.63 1.80
N ALA A 205 8.72 7.50 1.74
CA ALA A 205 7.85 7.63 2.90
C ALA A 205 8.08 6.50 3.92
N ALA A 206 8.25 5.24 3.45
CA ALA A 206 8.53 4.09 4.31
C ALA A 206 9.87 4.21 5.07
N LYS A 207 10.83 5.00 4.58
CA LYS A 207 12.07 5.31 5.28
C LYS A 207 11.89 6.37 6.39
N PHE A 208 10.69 6.89 6.60
CA PHE A 208 10.39 7.97 7.51
C PHE A 208 11.24 9.23 7.24
N ALA A 209 11.51 9.52 5.96
CA ALA A 209 12.21 10.72 5.57
C ALA A 209 11.53 11.97 6.19
N PRO A 210 12.29 12.95 6.65
CA PRO A 210 11.71 14.18 7.18
C PRO A 210 10.79 14.83 6.15
N LEU A 211 9.58 15.14 6.59
CA LEU A 211 8.63 15.85 5.73
C LEU A 211 9.03 17.33 5.64
N PRO A 212 8.89 17.95 4.47
CA PRO A 212 9.24 19.36 4.30
C PRO A 212 8.32 20.27 5.14
N PRO A 213 8.82 21.44 5.62
CA PRO A 213 8.03 22.36 6.43
C PRO A 213 6.70 22.76 5.78
N GLU A 214 6.68 22.89 4.46
CA GLU A 214 5.51 23.25 3.66
C GLU A 214 4.36 22.22 3.81
N PHE A 215 4.71 20.96 4.02
CA PHE A 215 3.73 19.92 4.29
C PHE A 215 2.97 20.15 5.61
N PHE A 216 3.70 20.53 6.65
CA PHE A 216 3.08 20.85 7.94
C PHE A 216 2.29 22.15 7.88
N ALA A 217 2.80 23.17 7.18
CA ALA A 217 2.10 24.42 6.95
C ALA A 217 0.77 24.18 6.22
N LEU A 218 0.78 23.36 5.16
CA LEU A 218 -0.44 23.01 4.43
C LEU A 218 -1.46 22.27 5.31
N ARG A 219 -1.01 21.28 6.09
CA ARG A 219 -1.89 20.57 7.02
C ARG A 219 -2.48 21.49 8.09
N ALA A 220 -1.68 22.43 8.61
CA ALA A 220 -2.17 23.44 9.54
C ALA A 220 -3.22 24.35 8.87
N ALA A 221 -3.00 24.74 7.62
CA ALA A 221 -3.89 25.59 6.87
C ALA A 221 -5.28 24.99 6.58
N VAL A 222 -5.37 23.65 6.50
CA VAL A 222 -6.62 22.93 6.22
C VAL A 222 -7.26 22.28 7.46
N ARG A 223 -6.58 22.25 8.60
CA ARG A 223 -6.98 21.52 9.82
C ARG A 223 -8.43 21.79 10.23
N ASP A 224 -8.81 23.07 10.27
CA ASP A 224 -10.13 23.50 10.75
C ASP A 224 -11.08 23.83 9.59
N LYS A 225 -10.80 23.29 8.39
CA LYS A 225 -11.56 23.50 7.17
C LYS A 225 -11.90 22.14 6.54
N PRO A 226 -12.99 21.49 6.96
CA PRO A 226 -13.32 20.12 6.54
C PRO A 226 -13.37 19.93 5.02
N ASP A 227 -13.91 20.91 4.27
CA ASP A 227 -14.01 20.83 2.81
C ASP A 227 -12.63 20.87 2.15
N GLU A 228 -11.73 21.74 2.63
CA GLU A 228 -10.36 21.82 2.11
C GLU A 228 -9.53 20.61 2.52
N ALA A 229 -9.71 20.09 3.72
CA ALA A 229 -9.09 18.83 4.16
C ALA A 229 -9.56 17.67 3.28
N THR A 230 -10.86 17.61 2.97
CA THR A 230 -11.43 16.61 2.05
C THR A 230 -10.85 16.76 0.64
N ARG A 231 -10.76 18.00 0.10
CA ARG A 231 -10.16 18.24 -1.21
C ARG A 231 -8.68 17.84 -1.25
N LEU A 232 -7.92 18.16 -0.20
CA LEU A 232 -6.52 17.72 -0.07
C LEU A 232 -6.42 16.20 -0.14
N MET A 233 -7.27 15.49 0.62
CA MET A 233 -7.27 14.02 0.60
C MET A 233 -7.67 13.45 -0.75
N LYS A 234 -8.67 14.03 -1.42
CA LYS A 234 -9.06 13.63 -2.78
C LYS A 234 -7.93 13.83 -3.79
N ALA A 235 -7.24 14.98 -3.74
CA ALA A 235 -6.10 15.26 -4.62
C ALA A 235 -4.93 14.28 -4.37
N ARG A 236 -4.60 14.02 -3.11
CA ARG A 236 -3.54 13.07 -2.75
C ARG A 236 -3.83 11.63 -3.18
N ASN A 237 -5.10 11.24 -3.14
CA ASN A 237 -5.54 9.91 -3.57
C ASN A 237 -5.98 9.87 -5.05
N ARG A 238 -5.68 10.94 -5.82
CA ARG A 238 -6.01 11.04 -7.26
C ARG A 238 -7.50 10.84 -7.58
N MET A 239 -8.37 11.12 -6.62
CA MET A 239 -9.83 11.16 -6.82
C MET A 239 -10.28 12.42 -7.55
N ILE A 240 -9.43 13.43 -7.60
CA ILE A 240 -9.46 14.62 -8.45
C ILE A 240 -8.06 14.83 -9.02
N ASP A 241 -7.93 15.63 -10.09
CA ASP A 241 -6.62 15.98 -10.60
C ASP A 241 -5.79 16.68 -9.50
N PRO A 242 -4.60 16.19 -9.14
CA PRO A 242 -3.77 16.83 -8.13
C PRO A 242 -3.48 18.32 -8.43
N SER A 243 -3.40 18.72 -9.70
CA SER A 243 -3.17 20.11 -10.11
C SER A 243 -4.34 21.05 -9.76
N ASP A 244 -5.55 20.52 -9.58
CA ASP A 244 -6.72 21.31 -9.12
C ASP A 244 -6.56 21.77 -7.67
N PHE A 245 -5.76 21.07 -6.90
CA PHE A 245 -5.45 21.42 -5.51
C PHE A 245 -4.05 22.02 -5.34
N PHE A 246 -3.02 21.39 -5.90
CA PHE A 246 -1.61 21.75 -5.74
C PHE A 246 -1.13 22.80 -6.77
N ASN A 247 -1.96 23.82 -7.04
CA ASN A 247 -1.55 24.96 -7.84
C ASN A 247 -1.18 26.18 -6.98
N PRO A 248 -0.33 27.09 -7.50
CA PRO A 248 0.14 28.25 -6.72
C PRO A 248 -0.97 29.12 -6.17
N GLN A 249 -2.03 29.35 -6.95
CA GLN A 249 -3.16 30.21 -6.56
C GLN A 249 -3.92 29.62 -5.36
N ASN A 250 -4.24 28.34 -5.39
CA ASN A 250 -4.92 27.67 -4.29
C ASN A 250 -4.06 27.59 -3.03
N LEU A 251 -2.77 27.28 -3.17
CA LEU A 251 -1.83 27.23 -2.03
C LEU A 251 -1.68 28.61 -1.39
N GLN A 252 -1.53 29.69 -2.16
CA GLN A 252 -1.49 31.05 -1.64
C GLN A 252 -2.77 31.40 -0.89
N ARG A 253 -3.94 31.06 -1.44
CA ARG A 253 -5.22 31.26 -0.77
C ARG A 253 -5.29 30.56 0.58
N LEU A 254 -4.89 29.29 0.64
CA LEU A 254 -4.92 28.49 1.88
C LEU A 254 -3.97 29.07 2.94
N PHE A 255 -2.76 29.45 2.57
CA PHE A 255 -1.79 30.04 3.50
C PHE A 255 -2.16 31.46 3.95
N ALA A 256 -2.84 32.27 3.11
CA ALA A 256 -3.34 33.59 3.51
C ALA A 256 -4.44 33.50 4.57
N MET A 257 -5.22 32.41 4.59
CA MET A 257 -6.29 32.17 5.56
C MET A 257 -5.79 31.66 6.93
N THR A 258 -4.47 31.47 7.10
CA THR A 258 -3.87 30.93 8.33
C THR A 258 -3.24 32.04 9.19
N ARG A 259 -3.29 33.29 8.71
CA ARG A 259 -2.90 34.50 9.44
C ARG A 259 -4.12 35.12 10.10
#